data_cd6a7f2af1697e97ed95875ed78ec48c
#
_entry.id   cd6a7f2af1697e97ed95875ed78ec48c
#
_cell.length_a   1.000
_cell.length_b   1.000
_cell.length_c   1.000
_cell.angle_alpha   90.00
_cell.angle_beta   90.00
_cell.angle_gamma   90.00
#
_symmetry.space_group_name_H-M   'P 1'
#
loop_
_entity.id
_entity.type
_entity.pdbx_description
1 polymer ?
#
loop_
_entity_poly.entity_id
_entity_poly.type
_entity_poly.pdbx_seq_one_letter_code
_entity_poly.pdbx_strand_id
1 'polypeptide(L)'
;MRVIGGTLKGRRLFSPRWAGLRPTSDRLRETLFNVLGARVEDTRVLDGCAGTGAVGIEALSRGAEHVVFVEQDPRAVALIRRNVAHCELTDRCTIRRAALPAALGRVPVESFDLVLLDPPYGAS
;
A
#
# COMPACT_ATOMS: atom_id res chain seq x y z
N MET A 1 7.26 -11.87 -2.06
CA MET A 1 5.91 -11.31 -1.84
C MET A 1 5.05 -11.47 -3.08
N ARG A 2 3.77 -11.58 -2.90
CA ARG A 2 2.81 -11.66 -4.01
C ARG A 2 1.45 -11.14 -3.58
N VAL A 3 0.64 -10.78 -4.56
CA VAL A 3 -0.74 -10.38 -4.34
C VAL A 3 -1.55 -11.63 -3.94
N ILE A 4 -2.35 -11.49 -2.89
CA ILE A 4 -3.06 -12.64 -2.29
C ILE A 4 -4.40 -12.89 -2.96
N GLY A 5 -5.15 -11.84 -3.25
CA GLY A 5 -6.48 -11.99 -3.82
C GLY A 5 -6.80 -10.92 -4.86
N GLY A 6 -8.03 -10.94 -5.36
CA GLY A 6 -8.49 -9.98 -6.35
C GLY A 6 -8.02 -10.27 -7.76
N THR A 7 -8.08 -9.26 -8.62
CA THR A 7 -7.78 -9.41 -10.05
C THR A 7 -6.33 -9.75 -10.35
N LEU A 8 -5.42 -9.40 -9.43
CA LEU A 8 -3.99 -9.64 -9.59
C LEU A 8 -3.47 -10.80 -8.74
N LYS A 9 -4.35 -11.64 -8.23
CA LYS A 9 -3.99 -12.77 -7.38
C LYS A 9 -2.82 -13.56 -7.97
N GLY A 10 -1.78 -13.77 -7.16
CA GLY A 10 -0.59 -14.52 -7.56
C GLY A 10 0.50 -13.69 -8.21
N ARG A 11 0.24 -12.42 -8.56
CA ARG A 11 1.26 -11.56 -9.15
C ARG A 11 2.39 -11.33 -8.16
N ARG A 12 3.62 -11.59 -8.58
CA ARG A 12 4.78 -11.39 -7.72
C ARG A 12 5.11 -9.92 -7.59
N LEU A 13 5.57 -9.54 -6.39
CA LEU A 13 6.03 -8.20 -6.07
C LEU A 13 7.51 -8.25 -5.76
N PHE A 14 8.22 -7.18 -6.11
CA PHE A 14 9.62 -7.04 -5.75
C PHE A 14 9.75 -6.77 -4.26
N SER A 15 10.73 -7.42 -3.64
CA SER A 15 11.01 -7.27 -2.20
C SER A 15 12.20 -6.34 -2.00
N PRO A 16 12.29 -5.68 -0.83
CA PRO A 16 13.45 -4.84 -0.53
C PRO A 16 14.72 -5.68 -0.44
N ARG A 17 15.83 -5.11 -0.93
CA ARG A 17 17.15 -5.75 -0.89
C ARG A 17 18.04 -5.18 0.20
N TRP A 18 17.49 -4.33 1.06
CA TRP A 18 18.23 -3.71 2.17
C TRP A 18 17.56 -4.07 3.49
N ALA A 19 18.37 -3.98 4.56
CA ALA A 19 17.87 -4.23 5.91
C ALA A 19 17.01 -3.06 6.38
N GLY A 20 16.09 -3.34 7.29
CA GLY A 20 15.31 -2.31 7.97
C GLY A 20 13.92 -2.09 7.45
N LEU A 21 13.62 -2.54 6.23
CA LEU A 21 12.26 -2.48 5.73
C LEU A 21 11.63 -3.88 5.82
N ARG A 22 10.57 -3.97 6.61
CA ARG A 22 9.83 -5.23 6.76
C ARG A 22 8.55 -5.16 5.95
N PRO A 23 8.39 -6.03 4.96
CA PRO A 23 7.12 -6.13 4.28
C PRO A 23 6.06 -6.72 5.22
N THR A 24 4.82 -6.25 5.07
CA THR A 24 3.68 -6.87 5.74
C THR A 24 3.56 -8.30 5.22
N SER A 25 3.45 -9.27 6.13
CA SER A 25 3.40 -10.67 5.73
C SER A 25 2.16 -10.96 4.88
N ASP A 26 2.26 -11.97 4.04
CA ASP A 26 1.15 -12.43 3.21
C ASP A 26 -0.06 -12.79 4.07
N ARG A 27 0.20 -13.47 5.18
CA ARG A 27 -0.87 -13.90 6.10
C ARG A 27 -1.59 -12.72 6.73
N LEU A 28 -0.84 -11.71 7.15
CA LEU A 28 -1.42 -10.53 7.77
C LEU A 28 -2.26 -9.74 6.76
N ARG A 29 -1.77 -9.59 5.54
CA ARG A 29 -2.53 -8.94 4.46
C ARG A 29 -3.81 -9.71 4.17
N GLU A 30 -3.72 -11.02 4.07
CA GLU A 30 -4.90 -11.85 3.84
C GLU A 30 -5.94 -11.66 4.93
N THR A 31 -5.52 -11.68 6.19
CA THR A 31 -6.41 -11.48 7.33
C THR A 31 -7.09 -10.11 7.27
N LEU A 32 -6.30 -9.05 7.03
CA LEU A 32 -6.82 -7.69 6.94
C LEU A 32 -7.90 -7.58 5.87
N PHE A 33 -7.62 -8.04 4.67
CA PHE A 33 -8.56 -7.89 3.55
C PHE A 33 -9.74 -8.85 3.63
N ASN A 34 -9.58 -9.98 4.31
CA ASN A 34 -10.73 -10.84 4.60
C ASN A 34 -11.71 -10.14 5.56
N VAL A 35 -11.19 -9.41 6.54
CA VAL A 35 -12.03 -8.63 7.47
C VAL A 35 -12.73 -7.48 6.73
N LEU A 36 -12.00 -6.77 5.87
CA LEU A 36 -12.57 -5.66 5.10
C LEU A 36 -13.59 -6.13 4.07
N GLY A 37 -13.34 -7.28 3.44
CA GLY A 37 -14.26 -7.87 2.47
C GLY A 37 -14.59 -6.92 1.32
N ALA A 38 -15.84 -6.90 0.92
CA ALA A 38 -16.30 -6.08 -0.20
C ALA A 38 -16.25 -4.57 0.06
N ARG A 39 -16.00 -4.15 1.29
CA ARG A 39 -15.89 -2.72 1.63
C ARG A 39 -14.69 -2.04 0.96
N VAL A 40 -13.76 -2.82 0.42
CA VAL A 40 -12.61 -2.27 -0.32
C VAL A 40 -13.02 -1.79 -1.72
N GLU A 41 -14.03 -2.40 -2.31
CA GLU A 41 -14.44 -2.09 -3.67
C GLU A 41 -14.86 -0.64 -3.84
N ASP A 42 -14.36 -0.03 -4.92
CA ASP A 42 -14.65 1.35 -5.30
C ASP A 42 -14.22 2.40 -4.27
N THR A 43 -13.33 2.05 -3.34
CA THR A 43 -12.87 2.97 -2.30
C THR A 43 -11.65 3.77 -2.77
N ARG A 44 -11.49 4.94 -2.12
CA ARG A 44 -10.26 5.71 -2.19
C ARG A 44 -9.48 5.42 -0.92
N VAL A 45 -8.25 4.96 -1.08
CA VAL A 45 -7.43 4.44 0.02
C VAL A 45 -6.19 5.32 0.23
N LEU A 46 -5.92 5.64 1.48
CA LEU A 46 -4.64 6.22 1.88
C LEU A 46 -3.82 5.12 2.54
N ASP A 47 -2.68 4.77 1.93
CA ASP A 47 -1.72 3.83 2.50
C ASP A 47 -0.55 4.62 3.08
N GLY A 48 -0.65 4.91 4.36
CA GLY A 48 0.40 5.61 5.09
C GLY A 48 1.47 4.63 5.56
N CYS A 49 2.72 5.07 5.55
CA CYS A 49 3.87 4.21 5.86
C CYS A 49 3.92 3.03 4.89
N ALA A 50 3.82 3.33 3.60
CA ALA A 50 3.53 2.32 2.57
C ALA A 50 4.60 1.24 2.37
N GLY A 51 5.84 1.50 2.76
CA GLY A 51 6.91 0.50 2.70
C GLY A 51 7.11 -0.08 1.31
N THR A 52 6.78 -1.34 1.12
CA THR A 52 6.92 -2.01 -0.18
C THR A 52 5.77 -1.70 -1.14
N GLY A 53 4.69 -1.12 -0.63
CA GLY A 53 3.46 -0.90 -1.39
C GLY A 53 2.54 -2.11 -1.44
N ALA A 54 2.90 -3.21 -0.78
CA ALA A 54 2.14 -4.45 -0.89
C ALA A 54 0.68 -4.31 -0.42
N VAL A 55 0.44 -3.54 0.65
CA VAL A 55 -0.91 -3.39 1.20
C VAL A 55 -1.79 -2.58 0.24
N GLY A 56 -1.30 -1.45 -0.25
CA GLY A 56 -2.06 -0.63 -1.20
C GLY A 56 -2.29 -1.35 -2.53
N ILE A 57 -1.30 -2.10 -3.01
CA ILE A 57 -1.45 -2.90 -4.23
C ILE A 57 -2.50 -3.98 -4.01
N GLU A 58 -2.53 -4.60 -2.82
CA GLU A 58 -3.56 -5.58 -2.49
C GLU A 58 -4.95 -4.94 -2.55
N ALA A 59 -5.09 -3.71 -2.02
CA ALA A 59 -6.35 -2.97 -2.09
C ALA A 59 -6.78 -2.74 -3.54
N LEU A 60 -5.86 -2.32 -4.40
CA LEU A 60 -6.15 -2.11 -5.82
C LEU A 60 -6.57 -3.42 -6.50
N SER A 61 -5.90 -4.51 -6.18
CA SER A 61 -6.23 -5.82 -6.71
C SER A 61 -7.64 -6.25 -6.31
N ARG A 62 -8.10 -5.84 -5.15
CA ARG A 62 -9.42 -6.20 -4.62
C ARG A 62 -10.50 -5.18 -4.92
N GLY A 63 -10.23 -4.23 -5.81
CA GLY A 63 -11.24 -3.34 -6.35
C GLY A 63 -11.21 -1.90 -5.88
N ALA A 64 -10.23 -1.48 -5.10
CA ALA A 64 -10.11 -0.07 -4.72
C ALA A 64 -10.01 0.79 -5.98
N GLU A 65 -10.64 1.96 -5.94
CA GLU A 65 -10.63 2.88 -7.08
C GLU A 65 -9.28 3.54 -7.25
N HIS A 66 -8.70 4.01 -6.15
CA HIS A 66 -7.45 4.74 -6.16
C HIS A 66 -6.73 4.61 -4.83
N VAL A 67 -5.41 4.49 -4.87
CA VAL A 67 -4.59 4.46 -3.65
C VAL A 67 -3.55 5.57 -3.69
N VAL A 68 -3.46 6.32 -2.60
CA VAL A 68 -2.37 7.25 -2.37
C VAL A 68 -1.39 6.59 -1.40
N PHE A 69 -0.19 6.32 -1.90
CA PHE A 69 0.90 5.79 -1.07
C PHE A 69 1.69 6.95 -0.47
N VAL A 70 1.90 6.92 0.82
CA VAL A 70 2.75 7.91 1.52
C VAL A 70 3.93 7.17 2.13
N GLU A 71 5.13 7.57 1.77
CA GLU A 71 6.36 6.93 2.22
C GLU A 71 7.50 7.95 2.25
N GLN A 72 8.29 7.95 3.30
CA GLN A 72 9.37 8.92 3.45
C GLN A 72 10.73 8.41 2.92
N ASP A 73 10.97 7.11 2.95
CA ASP A 73 12.26 6.54 2.51
C ASP A 73 12.30 6.51 0.98
N PRO A 74 13.28 7.20 0.35
CA PRO A 74 13.37 7.23 -1.11
C PRO A 74 13.57 5.85 -1.74
N ARG A 75 14.20 4.91 -1.03
CA ARG A 75 14.38 3.55 -1.53
C ARG A 75 13.05 2.80 -1.56
N ALA A 76 12.24 3.01 -0.53
CA ALA A 76 10.92 2.42 -0.49
C ALA A 76 10.00 3.04 -1.55
N VAL A 77 10.07 4.36 -1.75
CA VAL A 77 9.33 5.01 -2.83
C VAL A 77 9.69 4.42 -4.19
N ALA A 78 10.97 4.21 -4.46
CA ALA A 78 11.40 3.60 -5.71
C ALA A 78 10.87 2.18 -5.86
N LEU A 79 10.83 1.42 -4.77
CA LEU A 79 10.30 0.07 -4.77
C LEU A 79 8.78 0.06 -5.04
N ILE A 80 8.04 0.99 -4.42
CA ILE A 80 6.61 1.13 -4.67
C ILE A 80 6.37 1.43 -6.16
N ARG A 81 7.12 2.38 -6.73
CA ARG A 81 6.99 2.71 -8.15
C ARG A 81 7.23 1.50 -9.03
N ARG A 82 8.25 0.72 -8.70
CA ARG A 82 8.59 -0.47 -9.46
C ARG A 82 7.47 -1.53 -9.38
N ASN A 83 6.94 -1.75 -8.20
CA ASN A 83 5.85 -2.71 -8.00
C ASN A 83 4.57 -2.27 -8.69
N VAL A 84 4.22 -1.00 -8.59
CA VAL A 84 3.03 -0.43 -9.24
C VAL A 84 3.13 -0.54 -10.76
N ALA A 85 4.30 -0.22 -11.31
CA ALA A 85 4.51 -0.33 -12.76
C ALA A 85 4.45 -1.79 -13.22
N HIS A 86 5.05 -2.69 -12.46
CA HIS A 86 5.04 -4.12 -12.76
C HIS A 86 3.61 -4.68 -12.79
N CYS A 87 2.74 -4.17 -11.92
CA CYS A 87 1.35 -4.58 -11.85
C CYS A 87 0.42 -3.77 -12.75
N GLU A 88 0.97 -2.84 -13.53
CA GLU A 88 0.20 -1.99 -14.44
C GLU A 88 -0.87 -1.15 -13.73
N LEU A 89 -0.52 -0.63 -12.54
CA LEU A 89 -1.45 0.13 -11.70
C LEU A 89 -1.14 1.63 -11.64
N THR A 90 -0.23 2.11 -12.47
CA THR A 90 0.25 3.50 -12.41
C THR A 90 -0.89 4.52 -12.46
N ASP A 91 -1.93 4.26 -13.27
CA ASP A 91 -3.05 5.19 -13.43
C ASP A 91 -4.04 5.16 -12.27
N ARG A 92 -3.89 4.21 -11.36
CA ARG A 92 -4.81 4.04 -10.24
C ARG A 92 -4.17 4.36 -8.90
N CYS A 93 -3.02 5.01 -8.92
CA CYS A 93 -2.36 5.38 -7.67
C CYS A 93 -1.61 6.70 -7.79
N THR A 94 -1.32 7.27 -6.63
CA THR A 94 -0.46 8.43 -6.47
C THR A 94 0.58 8.06 -5.43
N ILE A 95 1.83 8.43 -5.66
CA ILE A 95 2.90 8.14 -4.70
C ILE A 95 3.46 9.45 -4.20
N ARG A 96 3.41 9.67 -2.89
CA ARG A 96 3.92 10.88 -2.25
C ARG A 96 5.09 10.52 -1.34
N ARG A 97 6.23 11.13 -1.60
CA ARG A 97 7.38 11.01 -0.71
C ARG A 97 7.21 12.03 0.40
N ALA A 98 6.76 11.58 1.56
CA ALA A 98 6.50 12.42 2.71
C ALA A 98 6.50 11.59 3.99
N ALA A 99 6.67 12.26 5.12
CA ALA A 99 6.60 11.63 6.43
C ALA A 99 5.25 11.89 7.08
N LEU A 100 4.73 10.92 7.80
CA LEU A 100 3.60 11.12 8.68
C LEU A 100 4.11 11.66 10.03
N PRO A 101 3.35 12.50 10.73
CA PRO A 101 1.99 12.98 10.41
C PRO A 101 1.95 14.23 9.52
N ALA A 102 3.12 14.78 9.14
CA ALA A 102 3.16 16.02 8.36
C ALA A 102 2.36 15.90 7.05
N ALA A 103 2.42 14.74 6.40
CA ALA A 103 1.68 14.51 5.16
C ALA A 103 0.16 14.59 5.34
N LEU A 104 -0.35 14.27 6.53
CA LEU A 104 -1.78 14.32 6.81
C LEU A 104 -2.33 15.75 6.81
N GLY A 105 -1.48 16.74 7.10
CA GLY A 105 -1.89 18.14 7.01
C GLY A 105 -2.04 18.66 5.59
N ARG A 106 -1.51 17.92 4.61
CA ARG A 106 -1.55 18.31 3.19
C ARG A 106 -2.51 17.47 2.38
N VAL A 107 -2.94 16.34 2.92
CA VAL A 107 -3.84 15.42 2.26
C VAL A 107 -5.18 15.50 2.97
N PRO A 108 -6.26 15.84 2.26
CA PRO A 108 -7.58 15.89 2.90
C PRO A 108 -8.03 14.48 3.24
N VAL A 109 -7.83 14.09 4.51
CA VAL A 109 -8.12 12.74 4.99
C VAL A 109 -9.58 12.34 4.76
N GLU A 110 -10.47 13.30 4.86
CA GLU A 110 -11.91 13.07 4.64
C GLU A 110 -12.24 12.72 3.19
N SER A 111 -11.29 12.86 2.27
CA SER A 111 -11.50 12.42 0.89
C SER A 111 -11.21 10.93 0.68
N PHE A 112 -10.80 10.23 1.74
CA PHE A 112 -10.53 8.80 1.68
C PHE A 112 -11.61 8.01 2.39
N ASP A 113 -11.96 6.88 1.82
CA ASP A 113 -12.90 5.94 2.44
C ASP A 113 -12.20 5.00 3.41
N LEU A 114 -10.91 4.79 3.20
CA LEU A 114 -10.13 3.85 3.99
C LEU A 114 -8.73 4.41 4.20
N VAL A 115 -8.26 4.39 5.44
CA VAL A 115 -6.91 4.80 5.80
C VAL A 115 -6.20 3.63 6.45
N LEU A 116 -5.10 3.19 5.84
CA LEU A 116 -4.31 2.07 6.34
C LEU A 116 -2.99 2.61 6.86
N LEU A 117 -2.70 2.32 8.11
CA LEU A 117 -1.46 2.74 8.77
C LEU A 117 -0.77 1.52 9.33
N ASP A 118 0.44 1.26 8.84
CA ASP A 118 1.27 0.17 9.32
C ASP A 118 2.65 0.74 9.66
N PRO A 119 2.81 1.33 10.86
CA PRO A 119 4.08 1.94 11.23
C PRO A 119 5.22 0.94 11.19
N PRO A 120 6.40 1.34 10.67
CA PRO A 120 7.50 0.41 10.43
C PRO A 120 8.33 0.04 11.65
N TYR A 121 7.98 0.47 12.83
CA TYR A 121 8.76 0.16 14.01
C TYR A 121 8.34 -1.15 14.62
N GLY A 122 9.19 -2.12 14.51
CA GLY A 122 8.91 -3.43 15.06
C GLY A 122 9.01 -3.51 16.56
N ALA A 123 9.45 -2.46 17.21
CA ALA A 123 9.68 -2.47 18.64
C ALA A 123 8.49 -1.97 19.45
N SER A 124 7.51 -1.57 18.81
CA SER A 124 6.33 -1.08 19.50
C SER A 124 5.67 -2.17 20.31
#